data_d22c71bebf214fc2eff315a6fd884466
#
_entry.id   d22c71bebf214fc2eff315a6fd884466
#
_cell.length_a   1.000
_cell.length_b   1.000
_cell.length_c   1.000
_cell.angle_alpha   90.00
_cell.angle_beta   90.00
_cell.angle_gamma   90.00
#
_symmetry.space_group_name_H-M   'P 1'
#
loop_
_entity.id
_entity.type
_entity.pdbx_description
1 polymer ?
#
loop_
_entity_poly.entity_id
_entity_poly.type
_entity_poly.pdbx_seq_one_letter_code
_entity_poly.pdbx_strand_id
1 'polypeptide(L)'
;MKLSLFLLCLLAVTPILAQNLMEERIWKVSPRKKSIFLDSGVFHMNSSLKSSNITSVRNSAVNGRGYERVVIDFNTSSVPKLYGHITADKKISVDFFDTSIMTNQPQLKNSKFVKSIDFISVDGKTMTMEMTLKGKSSFDIFYLENPGRLVIDIR
;
A
#
# COMPACT_ATOMS: atom_id res chain seq x y z
N MET A 1 37.49 32.41 -28.40
CA MET A 1 37.04 31.02 -28.63
C MET A 1 37.14 30.08 -27.41
N LYS A 2 37.96 30.35 -26.39
CA LYS A 2 38.10 29.43 -25.23
C LYS A 2 36.99 29.59 -24.18
N LEU A 3 36.38 30.76 -24.06
CA LEU A 3 35.32 31.03 -23.08
C LEU A 3 33.98 30.35 -23.45
N SER A 4 33.68 30.25 -24.75
CA SER A 4 32.45 29.67 -25.26
C SER A 4 32.38 28.14 -25.07
N LEU A 5 33.55 27.46 -25.08
CA LEU A 5 33.63 26.03 -24.86
C LEU A 5 33.41 25.65 -23.39
N PHE A 6 33.85 26.53 -22.48
CA PHE A 6 33.68 26.32 -21.03
C PHE A 6 32.22 26.47 -20.60
N LEU A 7 31.50 27.39 -21.21
CA LEU A 7 30.06 27.60 -20.96
C LEU A 7 29.22 26.43 -21.47
N LEU A 8 29.61 25.81 -22.59
CA LEU A 8 28.94 24.65 -23.15
C LEU A 8 29.11 23.38 -22.25
N CYS A 9 30.27 23.23 -21.63
CA CYS A 9 30.51 22.13 -20.69
C CYS A 9 29.73 22.29 -19.36
N LEU A 10 29.45 23.52 -18.94
CA LEU A 10 28.68 23.76 -17.71
C LEU A 10 27.18 23.43 -17.89
N LEU A 11 26.66 23.52 -19.11
CA LEU A 11 25.25 23.17 -19.44
C LEU A 11 25.06 21.64 -19.63
N ALA A 12 26.12 20.89 -19.83
CA ALA A 12 26.05 19.45 -20.02
C ALA A 12 26.09 18.64 -18.69
N VAL A 13 26.28 19.30 -17.55
CA VAL A 13 26.38 18.67 -16.22
C VAL A 13 25.21 19.07 -15.35
N THR A 14 23.99 19.06 -15.89
CA THR A 14 22.83 18.85 -15.05
C THR A 14 22.52 17.36 -15.09
N PRO A 15 23.02 16.54 -14.16
CA PRO A 15 22.42 15.25 -13.95
C PRO A 15 20.97 15.56 -13.59
N ILE A 16 20.08 15.06 -14.38
CA ILE A 16 18.67 14.98 -14.04
C ILE A 16 18.60 14.08 -12.80
N LEU A 17 18.82 14.67 -11.64
CA LEU A 17 18.41 14.11 -10.37
C LEU A 17 16.88 14.30 -10.27
N ALA A 18 16.16 13.79 -11.25
CA ALA A 18 14.81 13.36 -11.02
C ALA A 18 14.94 12.16 -10.08
N GLN A 19 15.20 12.46 -8.81
CA GLN A 19 15.07 11.48 -7.75
C GLN A 19 13.63 10.98 -7.84
N ASN A 20 13.51 9.71 -8.19
CA ASN A 20 12.22 9.05 -8.19
C ASN A 20 11.76 9.04 -6.73
N LEU A 21 10.89 9.97 -6.35
CA LEU A 21 10.35 10.13 -4.99
C LEU A 21 9.74 8.81 -4.46
N MET A 22 9.34 7.92 -5.36
CA MET A 22 8.92 6.56 -5.06
C MET A 22 10.09 5.70 -4.57
N GLU A 23 11.24 5.73 -5.23
CA GLU A 23 12.44 4.99 -4.80
C GLU A 23 12.98 5.54 -3.48
N GLU A 24 13.00 6.84 -3.29
CA GLU A 24 13.46 7.45 -2.03
C GLU A 24 12.55 7.06 -0.85
N ARG A 25 11.26 6.89 -1.06
CA ARG A 25 10.33 6.36 -0.05
C ARG A 25 10.56 4.88 0.25
N ILE A 26 10.94 4.08 -0.75
CA ILE A 26 11.27 2.65 -0.57
C ILE A 26 12.50 2.48 0.33
N TRP A 27 13.53 3.31 0.19
CA TRP A 27 14.75 3.23 0.99
C TRP A 27 14.55 3.64 2.45
N LYS A 28 13.60 4.52 2.76
CA LYS A 28 13.22 4.90 4.13
C LYS A 28 12.29 3.88 4.81
N VAL A 29 11.84 2.89 4.08
CA VAL A 29 11.02 1.80 4.60
C VAL A 29 11.90 0.85 5.39
N SER A 30 11.54 0.58 6.65
CA SER A 30 12.18 -0.41 7.51
C SER A 30 12.51 -1.69 6.72
N PRO A 31 13.68 -2.35 6.94
CA PRO A 31 14.03 -3.61 6.26
C PRO A 31 13.01 -4.74 6.44
N ARG A 32 12.03 -4.58 7.32
CA ARG A 32 10.86 -5.47 7.47
C ARG A 32 9.75 -5.22 6.45
N LYS A 33 9.83 -4.14 5.68
CA LYS A 33 8.82 -3.76 4.67
C LYS A 33 9.31 -4.20 3.30
N LYS A 34 8.75 -5.30 2.78
CA LYS A 34 9.07 -5.82 1.46
C LYS A 34 7.86 -5.70 0.55
N SER A 35 7.70 -4.59 -0.14
CA SER A 35 6.68 -4.42 -1.18
C SER A 35 7.34 -4.03 -2.49
N ILE A 36 6.88 -4.56 -3.60
CA ILE A 36 7.28 -4.14 -4.94
C ILE A 36 6.27 -3.12 -5.41
N PHE A 37 6.71 -1.88 -5.63
CA PHE A 37 5.91 -0.83 -6.23
C PHE A 37 6.03 -0.93 -7.75
N LEU A 38 4.88 -1.04 -8.43
CA LEU A 38 4.75 -0.94 -9.87
C LEU A 38 4.16 0.44 -10.22
N ASP A 39 4.33 0.89 -11.45
CA ASP A 39 3.77 2.16 -11.93
C ASP A 39 2.25 2.26 -11.75
N SER A 40 1.56 1.12 -11.76
CA SER A 40 0.11 1.01 -11.61
C SER A 40 -0.35 0.55 -10.21
N GLY A 41 0.56 0.20 -9.30
CA GLY A 41 0.15 -0.29 -7.98
C GLY A 41 1.27 -0.95 -7.18
N VAL A 42 0.88 -1.65 -6.11
CA VAL A 42 1.77 -2.40 -5.21
C VAL A 42 1.52 -3.88 -5.39
N PHE A 43 2.56 -4.62 -5.66
CA PHE A 43 2.49 -6.07 -5.79
C PHE A 43 3.37 -6.76 -4.76
N HIS A 44 2.82 -7.76 -4.07
CA HIS A 44 3.55 -8.66 -3.18
C HIS A 44 3.29 -10.10 -3.59
N MET A 45 4.34 -10.87 -3.79
CA MET A 45 4.24 -12.29 -4.08
C MET A 45 4.81 -13.12 -2.93
N ASN A 46 3.99 -13.98 -2.36
CA ASN A 46 4.44 -15.03 -1.46
C ASN A 46 4.12 -16.40 -2.09
N SER A 47 5.12 -17.00 -2.71
CA SER A 47 4.98 -18.28 -3.42
C SER A 47 4.82 -19.48 -2.49
N SER A 48 5.11 -19.33 -1.19
CA SER A 48 5.03 -20.42 -0.21
C SER A 48 3.65 -20.60 0.42
N LEU A 49 2.77 -19.59 0.34
CA LEU A 49 1.42 -19.65 0.87
C LEU A 49 0.45 -20.24 -0.14
N LYS A 50 -0.23 -21.32 0.26
CA LYS A 50 -1.27 -21.97 -0.56
C LYS A 50 -2.65 -21.34 -0.35
N SER A 51 -2.95 -20.85 0.85
CA SER A 51 -4.20 -20.15 1.18
C SER A 51 -4.04 -19.35 2.46
N SER A 52 -4.83 -18.31 2.61
CA SER A 52 -4.90 -17.50 3.82
C SER A 52 -6.34 -17.09 4.15
N ASN A 53 -6.54 -16.60 5.38
CA ASN A 53 -7.81 -16.03 5.80
C ASN A 53 -7.58 -14.67 6.45
N ILE A 54 -8.41 -13.70 6.11
CA ILE A 54 -8.50 -12.44 6.83
C ILE A 54 -9.26 -12.70 8.12
N THR A 55 -8.61 -12.49 9.24
CA THR A 55 -9.16 -12.76 10.58
C THR A 55 -9.69 -11.50 11.26
N SER A 56 -9.11 -10.35 10.96
CA SER A 56 -9.57 -9.08 11.49
C SER A 56 -9.20 -7.90 10.60
N VAL A 57 -10.01 -6.84 10.66
CA VAL A 57 -9.72 -5.54 10.05
C VAL A 57 -9.95 -4.47 11.11
N ARG A 58 -8.93 -3.67 11.36
CA ARG A 58 -8.91 -2.66 12.43
C ARG A 58 -8.49 -1.33 11.87
N ASN A 59 -9.06 -0.24 12.38
CA ASN A 59 -8.55 1.10 12.10
C ASN A 59 -8.18 1.83 13.40
N SER A 60 -7.24 2.76 13.29
CA SER A 60 -6.84 3.65 14.38
C SER A 60 -6.49 5.02 13.81
N ALA A 61 -7.28 6.03 14.18
CA ALA A 61 -6.99 7.43 13.91
C ALA A 61 -6.58 8.09 15.24
N VAL A 62 -5.27 8.25 15.46
CA VAL A 62 -4.75 8.89 16.67
C VAL A 62 -4.64 10.38 16.44
N ASN A 63 -5.30 11.17 17.29
CA ASN A 63 -5.16 12.62 17.30
C ASN A 63 -3.69 13.02 17.47
N GLY A 64 -3.21 13.91 16.59
CA GLY A 64 -1.82 14.39 16.61
C GLY A 64 -0.84 13.62 15.72
N ARG A 65 -1.15 12.41 15.22
CA ARG A 65 -0.27 11.67 14.31
C ARG A 65 -0.41 12.05 12.84
N GLY A 66 -1.47 12.77 12.46
CA GLY A 66 -1.68 13.22 11.08
C GLY A 66 -2.04 12.12 10.07
N TYR A 67 -2.23 10.87 10.51
CA TYR A 67 -2.62 9.75 9.68
C TYR A 67 -3.62 8.82 10.38
N GLU A 68 -4.35 8.07 9.59
CA GLU A 68 -5.17 6.94 10.03
C GLU A 68 -4.53 5.65 9.53
N ARG A 69 -4.43 4.66 10.39
CA ARG A 69 -3.88 3.35 10.08
C ARG A 69 -5.00 2.32 9.99
N VAL A 70 -5.03 1.60 8.88
CA VAL A 70 -5.85 0.40 8.70
C VAL A 70 -4.94 -0.81 8.72
N VAL A 71 -5.29 -1.83 9.49
CA VAL A 71 -4.54 -3.09 9.63
C VAL A 71 -5.46 -4.24 9.27
N ILE A 72 -5.01 -5.07 8.35
CA ILE A 72 -5.66 -6.33 7.97
C ILE A 72 -4.80 -7.46 8.49
N ASP A 73 -5.35 -8.26 9.40
CA ASP A 73 -4.67 -9.38 10.05
C ASP A 73 -5.01 -10.69 9.31
N PHE A 74 -4.00 -11.53 9.11
CA PHE A 74 -4.13 -12.85 8.50
C PHE A 74 -3.86 -13.97 9.50
N ASN A 75 -4.44 -15.14 9.27
CA ASN A 75 -4.19 -16.36 10.07
C ASN A 75 -2.82 -17.00 9.79
N THR A 76 -2.01 -16.39 8.94
CA THR A 76 -0.70 -16.89 8.50
C THR A 76 0.44 -16.04 9.07
N SER A 77 1.66 -16.56 9.06
CA SER A 77 2.86 -15.83 9.51
C SER A 77 3.26 -14.69 8.57
N SER A 78 2.87 -14.76 7.32
CA SER A 78 3.13 -13.74 6.30
C SER A 78 1.86 -13.38 5.54
N VAL A 79 1.87 -12.25 4.82
CA VAL A 79 0.73 -11.84 4.00
C VAL A 79 0.64 -12.69 2.73
N PRO A 80 -0.58 -12.93 2.18
CA PRO A 80 -0.76 -13.63 0.93
C PRO A 80 -0.21 -12.85 -0.26
N LYS A 81 -0.23 -13.47 -1.44
CA LYS A 81 -0.06 -12.75 -2.70
C LYS A 81 -1.14 -11.68 -2.78
N LEU A 82 -0.74 -10.45 -3.06
CA LEU A 82 -1.67 -9.33 -3.20
C LEU A 82 -1.26 -8.37 -4.32
N TYR A 83 -2.25 -7.67 -4.84
CA TYR A 83 -2.08 -6.55 -5.75
C TYR A 83 -2.94 -5.39 -5.29
N GLY A 84 -2.33 -4.23 -5.02
CA GLY A 84 -3.02 -3.03 -4.58
C GLY A 84 -2.87 -1.91 -5.60
N HIS A 85 -3.96 -1.20 -5.92
CA HIS A 85 -3.96 -0.08 -6.85
C HIS A 85 -5.01 0.96 -6.46
N ILE A 86 -4.94 2.13 -7.09
CA ILE A 86 -5.99 3.14 -7.00
C ILE A 86 -6.90 3.00 -8.22
N THR A 87 -8.18 2.89 -7.99
CA THR A 87 -9.20 2.85 -9.04
C THR A 87 -9.43 4.25 -9.64
N ALA A 88 -10.07 4.31 -10.81
CA ALA A 88 -10.39 5.58 -11.48
C ALA A 88 -11.29 6.51 -10.63
N ASP A 89 -12.16 5.94 -9.80
CA ASP A 89 -13.01 6.64 -8.82
C ASP A 89 -12.31 6.92 -7.49
N LYS A 90 -10.96 6.78 -7.46
CA LYS A 90 -10.08 7.12 -6.33
C LYS A 90 -10.31 6.30 -5.06
N LYS A 91 -10.75 5.06 -5.20
CA LYS A 91 -10.73 4.09 -4.12
C LYS A 91 -9.38 3.36 -4.09
N ILE A 92 -8.97 2.91 -2.93
CA ILE A 92 -7.87 1.96 -2.78
C ILE A 92 -8.47 0.57 -2.94
N SER A 93 -8.05 -0.15 -3.97
CA SER A 93 -8.43 -1.54 -4.22
C SER A 93 -7.25 -2.45 -3.94
N VAL A 94 -7.49 -3.53 -3.21
CA VAL A 94 -6.47 -4.54 -2.92
C VAL A 94 -7.05 -5.93 -3.15
N ASP A 95 -6.48 -6.65 -4.11
CA ASP A 95 -6.80 -8.03 -4.40
C ASP A 95 -5.89 -8.95 -3.59
N PHE A 96 -6.49 -9.81 -2.80
CA PHE A 96 -5.82 -10.87 -2.04
C PHE A 96 -6.09 -12.20 -2.73
N PHE A 97 -5.07 -12.82 -3.30
CA PHE A 97 -5.19 -14.09 -4.00
C PHE A 97 -5.17 -15.27 -3.03
N ASP A 98 -5.91 -16.31 -3.35
CA ASP A 98 -6.07 -17.52 -2.52
C ASP A 98 -6.44 -17.18 -1.05
N THR A 99 -7.32 -16.19 -0.90
CA THR A 99 -7.67 -15.63 0.41
C THR A 99 -9.19 -15.57 0.57
N SER A 100 -9.65 -15.95 1.75
CA SER A 100 -11.05 -15.79 2.18
C SER A 100 -11.14 -14.89 3.41
N ILE A 101 -12.36 -14.48 3.77
CA ILE A 101 -12.63 -13.65 4.95
C ILE A 101 -13.38 -14.47 5.99
N MET A 102 -12.92 -14.46 7.23
CA MET A 102 -13.54 -15.13 8.37
C MET A 102 -14.22 -14.17 9.34
N THR A 103 -14.13 -12.88 9.08
CA THR A 103 -14.73 -11.85 9.93
C THR A 103 -15.93 -11.20 9.28
N ASN A 104 -16.80 -10.61 10.08
CA ASN A 104 -17.86 -9.75 9.56
C ASN A 104 -17.28 -8.49 8.90
N GLN A 105 -18.10 -7.80 8.10
CA GLN A 105 -17.74 -6.50 7.52
C GLN A 105 -17.13 -5.59 8.59
N PRO A 106 -15.97 -4.97 8.31
CA PRO A 106 -15.27 -4.17 9.30
C PRO A 106 -16.08 -2.94 9.70
N GLN A 107 -16.22 -2.75 11.01
CA GLN A 107 -16.80 -1.51 11.54
C GLN A 107 -15.69 -0.53 11.87
N LEU A 108 -15.61 0.56 11.11
CA LEU A 108 -14.64 1.62 11.33
C LEU A 108 -15.01 2.42 12.57
N LYS A 109 -14.07 2.56 13.50
CA LYS A 109 -14.24 3.36 14.73
C LYS A 109 -13.53 4.70 14.55
N ASN A 110 -14.27 5.80 14.75
CA ASN A 110 -13.71 7.17 14.71
C ASN A 110 -12.80 7.45 13.52
N SER A 111 -13.18 6.94 12.34
CA SER A 111 -12.41 7.08 11.13
C SER A 111 -12.34 8.55 10.69
N LYS A 112 -11.13 9.03 10.38
CA LYS A 112 -10.86 10.39 9.91
C LYS A 112 -10.83 10.47 8.38
N PHE A 113 -10.17 9.53 7.73
CA PHE A 113 -9.90 9.56 6.29
C PHE A 113 -10.70 8.50 5.51
N VAL A 114 -11.07 7.39 6.13
CA VAL A 114 -11.78 6.28 5.48
C VAL A 114 -13.28 6.44 5.65
N LYS A 115 -14.05 6.30 4.56
CA LYS A 115 -15.50 6.31 4.56
C LYS A 115 -16.07 4.91 4.76
N SER A 116 -15.58 3.94 3.98
CA SER A 116 -15.98 2.53 4.06
C SER A 116 -14.83 1.61 3.65
N ILE A 117 -14.90 0.36 4.10
CA ILE A 117 -14.08 -0.75 3.63
C ILE A 117 -15.03 -1.90 3.33
N ASP A 118 -15.06 -2.33 2.09
CA ASP A 118 -15.93 -3.37 1.60
C ASP A 118 -15.09 -4.55 1.08
N PHE A 119 -15.51 -5.78 1.34
CA PHE A 119 -14.86 -6.98 0.85
C PHE A 119 -15.77 -7.71 -0.13
N ILE A 120 -15.24 -8.03 -1.29
CA ILE A 120 -15.95 -8.63 -2.42
C ILE A 120 -15.22 -9.90 -2.82
N SER A 121 -15.90 -11.04 -2.82
CA SER A 121 -15.35 -12.27 -3.38
C SER A 121 -15.53 -12.27 -4.89
N VAL A 122 -14.44 -12.42 -5.64
CA VAL A 122 -14.48 -12.32 -7.12
C VAL A 122 -14.70 -13.68 -7.77
N ASP A 123 -13.97 -14.70 -7.35
CA ASP A 123 -13.97 -16.04 -8.00
C ASP A 123 -13.95 -17.20 -6.99
N GLY A 124 -14.28 -16.94 -5.74
CA GLY A 124 -14.18 -17.88 -4.63
C GLY A 124 -12.76 -18.14 -4.13
N LYS A 125 -11.73 -17.59 -4.79
CA LYS A 125 -10.31 -17.68 -4.39
C LYS A 125 -9.66 -16.31 -4.21
N THR A 126 -10.21 -15.28 -4.83
CA THR A 126 -9.71 -13.91 -4.74
C THR A 126 -10.68 -13.07 -3.95
N MET A 127 -10.16 -12.40 -2.93
CA MET A 127 -10.90 -11.44 -2.14
C MET A 127 -10.42 -10.04 -2.49
N THR A 128 -11.31 -9.19 -3.01
CA THR A 128 -11.01 -7.77 -3.26
C THR A 128 -11.49 -6.93 -2.10
N MET A 129 -10.61 -6.12 -1.53
CA MET A 129 -10.95 -5.06 -0.59
C MET A 129 -11.05 -3.74 -1.34
N GLU A 130 -12.20 -3.07 -1.26
CA GLU A 130 -12.36 -1.69 -1.69
C GLU A 130 -12.42 -0.76 -0.50
N MET A 131 -11.52 0.21 -0.44
CA MET A 131 -11.52 1.25 0.59
C MET A 131 -11.87 2.60 -0.04
N THR A 132 -13.01 3.15 0.34
CA THR A 132 -13.46 4.49 -0.08
C THR A 132 -12.92 5.53 0.89
N LEU A 133 -12.29 6.59 0.37
CA LEU A 133 -11.76 7.69 1.16
C LEU A 133 -12.75 8.84 1.26
N LYS A 134 -12.72 9.61 2.36
CA LYS A 134 -13.58 10.79 2.59
C LYS A 134 -13.16 11.99 1.75
N GLY A 135 -11.92 12.01 1.25
CA GLY A 135 -11.37 13.11 0.47
C GLY A 135 -10.08 12.74 -0.21
N LYS A 136 -9.40 13.75 -0.77
CA LYS A 136 -8.07 13.58 -1.39
C LYS A 136 -7.06 13.25 -0.30
N SER A 137 -6.47 12.09 -0.37
CA SER A 137 -5.52 11.57 0.62
C SER A 137 -4.36 10.87 -0.08
N SER A 138 -3.21 10.88 0.56
CA SER A 138 -2.08 10.01 0.23
C SER A 138 -2.09 8.80 1.14
N PHE A 139 -1.47 7.70 0.71
CA PHE A 139 -1.37 6.52 1.54
C PHE A 139 -0.05 5.79 1.32
N ASP A 140 0.37 5.05 2.34
CA ASP A 140 1.50 4.13 2.29
C ASP A 140 0.99 2.73 2.61
N ILE A 141 1.41 1.72 1.82
CA ILE A 141 1.09 0.31 2.05
C ILE A 141 2.37 -0.43 2.41
N PHE A 142 2.33 -1.21 3.48
CA PHE A 142 3.41 -2.10 3.88
C PHE A 142 2.87 -3.32 4.61
N TYR A 143 3.69 -4.34 4.78
CA TYR A 143 3.30 -5.54 5.51
C TYR A 143 4.27 -5.87 6.64
N LEU A 144 3.76 -6.62 7.60
CA LEU A 144 4.49 -7.17 8.73
C LEU A 144 4.31 -8.68 8.75
N GLU A 145 5.32 -9.37 9.22
CA GLU A 145 5.32 -10.83 9.41
C GLU A 145 5.22 -11.19 10.89
N ASN A 146 4.78 -12.42 11.17
CA ASN A 146 4.71 -13.04 12.50
C ASN A 146 3.90 -12.22 13.53
N PRO A 147 2.58 -12.13 13.41
CA PRO A 147 1.70 -12.67 12.35
C PRO A 147 1.68 -11.81 11.10
N GLY A 148 1.19 -12.38 9.98
CA GLY A 148 1.02 -11.69 8.71
C GLY A 148 -0.01 -10.55 8.83
N ARG A 149 0.39 -9.34 8.46
CA ARG A 149 -0.46 -8.13 8.52
C ARG A 149 -0.17 -7.22 7.34
N LEU A 150 -1.22 -6.77 6.68
CA LEU A 150 -1.14 -5.66 5.75
C LEU A 150 -1.51 -4.38 6.49
N VAL A 151 -0.70 -3.34 6.32
CA VAL A 151 -0.89 -2.04 6.97
C VAL A 151 -1.01 -0.96 5.91
N ILE A 152 -2.03 -0.12 6.03
CA ILE A 152 -2.27 1.02 5.14
C ILE A 152 -2.35 2.26 6.01
N ASP A 153 -1.41 3.19 5.84
CA ASP A 153 -1.39 4.49 6.50
C ASP A 153 -1.94 5.55 5.54
N ILE A 154 -3.02 6.25 5.91
CA ILE A 154 -3.75 7.22 5.10
C ILE A 154 -3.58 8.61 5.72
N ARG A 155 -3.26 9.63 4.88
CA ARG A 155 -3.00 11.03 5.29
C ARG A 155 -3.79 12.01 4.45
#